data_8eef784970e432868953e323c5dcc02a
#
_entry.id   8eef784970e432868953e323c5dcc02a
#
_cell.length_a   1.000
_cell.length_b   1.000
_cell.length_c   1.000
_cell.angle_alpha   90.00
_cell.angle_beta   90.00
_cell.angle_gamma   90.00
#
_symmetry.space_group_name_H-M   'P 1'
#
loop_
_entity.id
_entity.type
_entity.pdbx_description
1 polymer ?
#
loop_
_entity_poly.entity_id
_entity_poly.type
_entity_poly.pdbx_seq_one_letter_code
_entity_poly.pdbx_strand_id
1 'polypeptide(L)' 'MKANKILFQRKCARIVRLFAERAGLTFEQALDFFYSSKTFELLSEGVADMHCFSDDYLAEELQIEMNKKGQEP' A
#
# COMPACT_ATOMS: atom_id res chain seq x y z
N MET A 1 1.27 15.06 17.95
CA MET A 1 2.07 15.55 16.96
C MET A 1 1.75 14.98 15.62
N LYS A 2 1.89 15.74 14.62
CA LYS A 2 1.52 15.30 13.39
C LYS A 2 2.52 14.50 12.75
N ALA A 3 2.13 13.48 12.13
CA ALA A 3 3.03 12.68 11.34
C ALA A 3 3.63 13.56 10.29
N ASN A 4 4.83 13.27 9.93
CA ASN A 4 5.48 13.99 8.88
C ASN A 4 4.85 13.59 7.56
N LYS A 5 4.12 14.51 6.96
CA LYS A 5 3.40 14.24 5.76
C LYS A 5 4.31 13.81 4.62
N ILE A 6 5.47 14.41 4.53
CA ILE A 6 6.40 14.08 3.47
C ILE A 6 6.91 12.65 3.62
N LEU A 7 7.25 12.25 4.85
CA LEU A 7 7.71 10.88 5.08
C LEU A 7 6.61 9.88 4.76
N PHE A 8 5.38 10.21 5.13
CA PHE A 8 4.25 9.34 4.86
C PHE A 8 4.08 9.16 3.34
N GLN A 9 4.15 10.26 2.60
CA GLN A 9 3.98 10.21 1.16
C GLN A 9 5.10 9.43 0.50
N ARG A 10 6.32 9.58 0.98
CA ARG A 10 7.45 8.86 0.42
C ARG A 10 7.32 7.36 0.68
N LYS A 11 6.89 7.02 1.87
CA LYS A 11 6.70 5.62 2.21
C LYS A 11 5.64 5.00 1.31
N CYS A 12 4.53 5.70 1.13
CA CYS A 12 3.46 5.21 0.26
C CYS A 12 3.94 5.05 -1.16
N ALA A 13 4.71 6.00 -1.66
CA ALA A 13 5.21 5.92 -3.03
C ALA A 13 6.10 4.69 -3.23
N ARG A 14 6.95 4.40 -2.25
CA ARG A 14 7.81 3.22 -2.34
C ARG A 14 7.00 1.94 -2.33
N ILE A 15 5.99 1.88 -1.46
CA ILE A 15 5.15 0.71 -1.36
C ILE A 15 4.41 0.48 -2.68
N VAL A 16 3.84 1.56 -3.23
CA VAL A 16 3.09 1.44 -4.48
C VAL A 16 3.99 1.00 -5.62
N ARG A 17 5.21 1.51 -5.65
CA ARG A 17 6.14 1.13 -6.70
C ARG A 17 6.48 -0.35 -6.62
N LEU A 18 6.78 -0.84 -5.43
CA LEU A 18 7.06 -2.26 -5.24
C LEU A 18 5.87 -3.11 -5.63
N PHE A 19 4.70 -2.68 -5.19
CA PHE A 19 3.49 -3.41 -5.50
C PHE A 19 3.25 -3.46 -7.01
N ALA A 20 3.48 -2.35 -7.69
CA ALA A 20 3.29 -2.29 -9.13
C ALA A 20 4.22 -3.29 -9.82
N GLU A 21 5.47 -3.33 -9.40
CA GLU A 21 6.42 -4.25 -10.00
C GLU A 21 6.03 -5.70 -9.76
N ARG A 22 5.62 -5.99 -8.56
CA ARG A 22 5.27 -7.37 -8.21
C ARG A 22 4.00 -7.85 -8.90
N ALA A 23 3.05 -6.94 -9.06
CA ALA A 23 1.77 -7.30 -9.63
C ALA A 23 1.70 -7.09 -11.14
N GLY A 24 2.74 -6.53 -11.72
CA GLY A 24 2.74 -6.28 -13.15
C GLY A 24 1.81 -5.15 -13.55
N LEU A 25 1.68 -4.15 -12.71
CA LEU A 25 0.81 -3.02 -12.97
C LEU A 25 1.61 -1.79 -13.29
N THR A 26 0.97 -0.82 -13.93
CA THR A 26 1.57 0.50 -14.06
C THR A 26 1.50 1.16 -12.70
N PHE A 27 2.31 2.20 -12.52
CA PHE A 27 2.29 2.92 -11.25
C PHE A 27 0.89 3.49 -10.97
N GLU A 28 0.24 4.02 -12.00
CA GLU A 28 -1.10 4.57 -11.82
C GLU A 28 -2.11 3.54 -11.42
N GLN A 29 -2.05 2.36 -12.03
CA GLN A 29 -2.96 1.29 -11.68
C GLN A 29 -2.75 0.85 -10.24
N ALA A 30 -1.49 0.73 -9.85
CA ALA A 30 -1.16 0.32 -8.50
C ALA A 30 -1.60 1.38 -7.50
N LEU A 31 -1.44 2.64 -7.85
CA LEU A 31 -1.81 3.73 -6.98
C LEU A 31 -3.33 3.75 -6.75
N ASP A 32 -4.09 3.55 -7.81
CA ASP A 32 -5.55 3.51 -7.69
C ASP A 32 -5.97 2.39 -6.75
N PHE A 33 -5.39 1.23 -6.93
CA PHE A 33 -5.73 0.12 -6.05
C PHE A 33 -5.32 0.43 -4.62
N PHE A 34 -4.14 1.00 -4.46
CA PHE A 34 -3.63 1.32 -3.13
C PHE A 34 -4.58 2.22 -2.35
N TYR A 35 -5.10 3.26 -3.01
CA TYR A 35 -5.97 4.20 -2.32
C TYR A 35 -7.29 3.59 -1.89
N SER A 36 -7.71 2.52 -2.54
CA SER A 36 -8.95 1.85 -2.16
C SER A 36 -8.71 0.61 -1.32
N SER A 37 -7.45 0.35 -0.97
CA SER A 37 -7.11 -0.87 -0.26
C SER A 37 -7.34 -0.72 1.24
N LYS A 38 -7.50 -1.87 1.88
CA LYS A 38 -7.58 -1.90 3.33
C LYS A 38 -6.25 -1.48 3.94
N THR A 39 -5.16 -1.81 3.28
CA THR A 39 -3.84 -1.43 3.75
C THR A 39 -3.72 0.08 3.88
N PHE A 40 -4.16 0.81 2.86
CA PHE A 40 -4.10 2.27 2.92
C PHE A 40 -5.01 2.81 4.02
N GLU A 41 -6.17 2.21 4.15
CA GLU A 41 -7.11 2.63 5.16
C GLU A 41 -6.50 2.54 6.56
N LEU A 42 -5.87 1.42 6.85
CA LEU A 42 -5.24 1.22 8.15
C LEU A 42 -4.10 2.19 8.38
N LEU A 43 -3.30 2.42 7.35
CA LEU A 43 -2.17 3.33 7.48
C LEU A 43 -2.63 4.77 7.67
N SER A 44 -3.65 5.18 6.93
CA SER A 44 -4.09 6.56 7.00
C SER A 44 -4.80 6.87 8.31
N GLU A 45 -5.39 5.86 8.93
CA GLU A 45 -6.07 6.06 10.20
C GLU A 45 -5.14 5.94 11.39
N GLY A 46 -3.89 5.60 11.14
CA GLY A 46 -2.94 5.49 12.23
C GLY A 46 -3.11 4.23 13.06
N VAL A 47 -3.91 3.30 12.58
CA VAL A 47 -4.09 2.05 13.30
C VAL A 47 -2.81 1.23 13.27
N ALA A 48 -2.13 1.25 12.13
CA ALA A 48 -0.88 0.53 11.99
C ALA A 48 0.27 1.52 12.00
N ASP A 49 1.31 1.18 12.71
CA ASP A 49 2.50 2.03 12.76
C ASP A 49 3.35 1.74 11.53
N MET A 50 3.40 2.67 10.62
CA MET A 50 4.14 2.49 9.38
C MET A 50 5.60 2.16 9.61
N HIS A 51 6.16 2.68 10.69
CA HIS A 51 7.57 2.45 10.96
C HIS A 51 7.88 1.02 11.36
N CYS A 52 6.86 0.27 11.73
CA CYS A 52 7.05 -1.10 12.15
C CYS A 52 7.02 -2.09 10.99
N PHE A 53 6.60 -1.62 9.81
CA PHE A 53 6.45 -2.52 8.68
C PHE A 53 7.37 -2.12 7.55
N SER A 54 8.00 -3.12 6.93
CA SER A 54 8.86 -2.85 5.80
C SER A 54 8.02 -2.56 4.55
N ASP A 55 8.63 -1.92 3.58
CA ASP A 55 7.97 -1.66 2.31
C ASP A 55 7.57 -2.98 1.66
N ASP A 56 8.44 -3.97 1.74
CA ASP A 56 8.15 -5.28 1.16
C ASP A 56 6.93 -5.93 1.79
N TYR A 57 6.83 -5.84 3.10
CA TYR A 57 5.70 -6.43 3.79
C TYR A 57 4.39 -5.78 3.35
N LEU A 58 4.39 -4.46 3.27
CA LEU A 58 3.16 -3.76 2.90
C LEU A 58 2.81 -3.98 1.44
N ALA A 59 3.81 -4.07 0.57
CA ALA A 59 3.55 -4.38 -0.82
C ALA A 59 2.96 -5.77 -0.97
N GLU A 60 3.44 -6.70 -0.16
CA GLU A 60 2.91 -8.05 -0.19
C GLU A 60 1.47 -8.09 0.29
N GLU A 61 1.15 -7.29 1.29
CA GLU A 61 -0.23 -7.22 1.77
C GLU A 61 -1.16 -6.72 0.67
N LEU A 62 -0.69 -5.77 -0.11
CA LEU A 62 -1.48 -5.28 -1.24
C LEU A 62 -1.68 -6.36 -2.28
N GLN A 63 -0.66 -7.16 -2.53
CA GLN A 63 -0.79 -8.26 -3.48
C GLN A 63 -1.82 -9.27 -3.01
N ILE A 64 -1.80 -9.57 -1.73
CA ILE A 64 -2.76 -10.50 -1.16
C ILE A 64 -4.18 -9.96 -1.31
N GLU A 65 -4.37 -8.69 -1.03
CA GLU A 65 -5.68 -8.08 -1.20
C GLU A 65 -6.15 -8.16 -2.64
N MET A 66 -5.25 -7.89 -3.57
CA MET A 66 -5.60 -7.92 -4.98
C MET A 66 -5.98 -9.33 -5.42
N ASN A 67 -5.24 -10.32 -4.95
CA ASN A 67 -5.55 -11.70 -5.30
C ASN A 67 -6.89 -12.13 -4.74
N LYS A 68 -7.19 -11.70 -3.53
CA LYS A 68 -8.47 -12.03 -2.93
C LYS A 68 -9.62 -11.40 -3.70
N LYS A 69 -9.43 -10.15 -4.09
CA LYS A 69 -10.45 -9.47 -4.84
C LYS A 69 -10.70 -10.15 -6.17
N GLY A 70 -9.63 -10.59 -6.82
CA GLY A 70 -9.76 -11.25 -8.09
C GLY A 70 -10.44 -12.59 -8.00
N GLN A 71 -10.45 -13.20 -6.83
CA GLN A 71 -11.04 -14.51 -6.65
C GLN A 71 -12.47 -14.45 -6.16
N GLU A 72 -12.91 -13.30 -5.71
CA GLU A 72 -14.26 -13.21 -5.23
C GLU A 72 -15.26 -13.21 -6.35
N PRO A 73 -16.37 -13.89 -6.15
CA PRO A 73 -17.40 -13.97 -7.18
C PRO A 73 -18.03 -12.64 -7.48
#